data_e65cf1ef1fc5804c027e2fa8b34e0f3a
#
_entry.id   e65cf1ef1fc5804c027e2fa8b34e0f3a
#
_cell.length_a   1.000
_cell.length_b   1.000
_cell.length_c   1.000
_cell.angle_alpha   90.00
_cell.angle_beta   90.00
_cell.angle_gamma   90.00
#
_symmetry.space_group_name_H-M   'P 1'
#
loop_
_entity.id
_entity.type
_entity.pdbx_description
1 polymer ?
#
loop_
_entity_poly.entity_id
_entity_poly.type
_entity_poly.pdbx_seq_one_letter_code
_entity_poly.pdbx_strand_id
1 'polypeptide(L)'
;YLRGKSTLSIHFRDFKMGDGIVSGVAGIGIPASLNNILMSFANIILNQALVGYGDTPVAAMGVAMKSNMLVVLLQIGLCVGIQPLIGYNYGARNKKRLMSVFKFTGFVSVIMGTILTLFMIVARKTMIQMFINDAEVVQYGIQMVVALQLSAPFLGILFLCINTIQGMGKALPSLILTICRQGLIFIPLIFVLNAMFGLDGVIYAQPAADYLSIVVAILICAYLFRTMDHREEKAEG
;
A
#
# COMPACT_ATOMS: atom_id res chain seq x y z
N TYR A 1 31.29 6.63 1.03
CA TYR A 1 32.03 6.37 -0.20
C TYR A 1 33.37 7.10 -0.20
N LEU A 2 33.40 8.44 -0.06
CA LEU A 2 34.64 9.25 -0.13
C LEU A 2 35.65 9.04 1.01
N ARG A 3 35.28 8.39 2.10
CA ARG A 3 36.16 8.14 3.26
C ARG A 3 36.73 6.72 3.34
N GLY A 4 36.63 5.91 2.28
CA GLY A 4 37.24 4.56 2.21
C GLY A 4 36.73 3.53 3.23
N LYS A 5 35.66 3.82 3.99
CA LYS A 5 35.09 2.91 5.00
C LYS A 5 33.87 2.12 4.48
N SER A 6 33.51 2.31 3.20
CA SER A 6 32.40 1.60 2.57
C SER A 6 32.89 0.35 1.85
N THR A 7 32.22 -0.78 2.02
CA THR A 7 32.43 -2.01 1.26
C THR A 7 31.91 -1.91 -0.18
N LEU A 8 31.18 -0.83 -0.50
CA LEU A 8 30.62 -0.58 -1.83
C LEU A 8 31.57 0.34 -2.62
N SER A 9 31.87 -0.03 -3.87
CA SER A 9 32.66 0.75 -4.82
C SER A 9 31.74 1.46 -5.82
N ILE A 10 32.09 2.70 -6.19
CA ILE A 10 31.41 3.49 -7.23
C ILE A 10 32.26 3.53 -8.51
N HIS A 11 33.35 2.78 -8.58
CA HIS A 11 34.21 2.79 -9.76
C HIS A 11 33.53 2.11 -10.95
N PHE A 12 33.52 2.76 -12.10
CA PHE A 12 33.00 2.22 -13.36
C PHE A 12 33.63 0.88 -13.77
N ARG A 13 34.83 0.60 -13.27
CA ARG A 13 35.58 -0.65 -13.51
C ARG A 13 34.96 -1.86 -12.79
N ASP A 14 34.18 -1.61 -11.73
CA ASP A 14 33.54 -2.66 -10.94
C ASP A 14 32.11 -2.94 -11.45
N PHE A 15 31.68 -2.20 -12.48
CA PHE A 15 30.38 -2.42 -13.13
C PHE A 15 30.40 -3.72 -13.94
N LYS A 16 29.67 -4.72 -13.47
CA LYS A 16 29.49 -6.00 -14.14
C LYS A 16 28.02 -6.22 -14.45
N MET A 17 27.72 -6.56 -15.71
CA MET A 17 26.36 -6.95 -16.15
C MET A 17 26.13 -8.47 -16.08
N GLY A 18 27.18 -9.24 -15.74
CA GLY A 18 27.14 -10.70 -15.62
C GLY A 18 26.66 -11.21 -14.26
N ASP A 19 26.87 -12.49 -14.02
CA ASP A 19 26.67 -13.17 -12.71
C ASP A 19 25.26 -13.11 -12.12
N GLY A 20 24.22 -13.00 -12.99
CA GLY A 20 22.83 -12.96 -12.51
C GLY A 20 22.39 -11.60 -11.91
N ILE A 21 23.25 -10.59 -11.90
CA ILE A 21 22.95 -9.26 -11.34
C ILE A 21 21.77 -8.62 -12.08
N VAL A 22 21.78 -8.64 -13.40
CA VAL A 22 20.71 -8.06 -14.22
C VAL A 22 19.38 -8.78 -14.00
N SER A 23 19.39 -10.11 -13.92
CA SER A 23 18.16 -10.89 -13.65
C SER A 23 17.64 -10.64 -12.23
N GLY A 24 18.52 -10.48 -11.24
CA GLY A 24 18.15 -10.12 -9.87
C GLY A 24 17.52 -8.73 -9.77
N VAL A 25 18.13 -7.73 -10.43
CA VAL A 25 17.58 -6.37 -10.50
C VAL A 25 16.26 -6.34 -11.26
N ALA A 26 16.19 -7.01 -12.42
CA ALA A 26 14.96 -7.10 -13.20
C ALA A 26 13.85 -7.85 -12.44
N GLY A 27 14.19 -8.92 -11.73
CA GLY A 27 13.23 -9.69 -10.93
C GLY A 27 12.55 -8.90 -9.81
N ILE A 28 13.17 -7.84 -9.31
CA ILE A 28 12.58 -6.91 -8.34
C ILE A 28 12.04 -5.66 -9.01
N GLY A 29 12.78 -5.12 -9.98
CA GLY A 29 12.44 -3.86 -10.63
C GLY A 29 11.20 -3.94 -11.53
N ILE A 30 11.04 -5.01 -12.31
CA ILE A 30 9.87 -5.20 -13.17
C ILE A 30 8.58 -5.26 -12.36
N PRO A 31 8.46 -6.08 -11.29
CA PRO A 31 7.29 -6.06 -10.43
C PRO A 31 7.00 -4.71 -9.80
N ALA A 32 8.03 -4.00 -9.34
CA ALA A 32 7.86 -2.67 -8.77
C ALA A 32 7.37 -1.64 -9.80
N SER A 33 7.88 -1.70 -11.04
CA SER A 33 7.44 -0.83 -12.12
C SER A 33 6.00 -1.12 -12.54
N LEU A 34 5.61 -2.39 -12.64
CA LEU A 34 4.24 -2.80 -12.93
C LEU A 34 3.26 -2.28 -11.88
N ASN A 35 3.65 -2.29 -10.59
CA ASN A 35 2.84 -1.71 -9.54
C ASN A 35 2.56 -0.21 -9.77
N ASN A 36 3.59 0.57 -10.10
CA ASN A 36 3.44 2.01 -10.37
C ASN A 36 2.58 2.28 -11.63
N ILE A 37 2.73 1.47 -12.68
CA ILE A 37 1.91 1.55 -13.88
C ILE A 37 0.44 1.26 -13.55
N LEU A 38 0.15 0.20 -12.80
CA LEU A 38 -1.22 -0.13 -12.38
C LEU A 38 -1.83 0.95 -11.52
N MET A 39 -1.06 1.53 -10.60
CA MET A 39 -1.52 2.64 -9.76
C MET A 39 -1.87 3.87 -10.61
N SER A 40 -1.05 4.20 -11.61
CA SER A 40 -1.32 5.29 -12.55
C SER A 40 -2.57 5.01 -13.38
N PHE A 41 -2.74 3.77 -13.84
CA PHE A 41 -3.92 3.35 -14.61
C PHE A 41 -5.21 3.43 -13.77
N ALA A 42 -5.17 2.97 -12.51
CA ALA A 42 -6.28 3.10 -11.58
C ALA A 42 -6.67 4.57 -11.34
N ASN A 43 -5.69 5.46 -11.21
CA ASN A 43 -5.94 6.91 -11.09
C ASN A 43 -6.58 7.50 -12.35
N ILE A 44 -6.16 7.08 -13.55
CA ILE A 44 -6.78 7.52 -14.81
C ILE A 44 -8.25 7.10 -14.85
N ILE A 45 -8.56 5.84 -14.51
CA ILE A 45 -9.94 5.32 -14.48
C ILE A 45 -10.79 6.08 -13.47
N LEU A 46 -10.25 6.34 -12.25
CA LEU A 46 -10.93 7.13 -11.24
C LEU A 46 -11.26 8.54 -11.76
N ASN A 47 -10.28 9.22 -12.35
CA ASN A 47 -10.50 10.55 -12.90
C ASN A 47 -11.52 10.55 -14.04
N GLN A 48 -11.46 9.57 -14.96
CA GLN A 48 -12.45 9.45 -16.03
C GLN A 48 -13.88 9.22 -15.51
N ALA A 49 -14.02 8.40 -14.45
CA ALA A 49 -15.32 8.19 -13.81
C ALA A 49 -15.85 9.48 -13.17
N LEU A 50 -14.96 10.31 -12.57
CA LEU A 50 -15.35 11.58 -11.95
C LEU A 50 -15.67 12.69 -12.96
N VAL A 51 -14.95 12.75 -14.10
CA VAL A 51 -15.18 13.74 -15.16
C VAL A 51 -16.63 13.69 -15.67
N GLY A 52 -17.27 12.52 -15.67
CA GLY A 52 -18.68 12.37 -16.01
C GLY A 52 -19.65 13.13 -15.09
N TYR A 53 -19.19 13.56 -13.91
CA TYR A 53 -19.96 14.33 -12.91
C TYR A 53 -19.55 15.81 -12.83
N GLY A 54 -18.60 16.25 -13.67
CA GLY A 54 -18.13 17.62 -13.75
C GLY A 54 -16.74 17.86 -13.14
N ASP A 55 -16.24 19.07 -13.27
CA ASP A 55 -14.88 19.43 -12.84
C ASP A 55 -14.73 19.56 -11.31
N THR A 56 -15.81 19.96 -10.63
CA THR A 56 -15.84 20.14 -9.18
C THR A 56 -15.51 18.86 -8.41
N PRO A 57 -16.14 17.69 -8.68
CA PRO A 57 -15.76 16.41 -8.05
C PRO A 57 -14.32 15.97 -8.36
N VAL A 58 -13.83 16.23 -9.57
CA VAL A 58 -12.44 15.91 -9.94
C VAL A 58 -11.44 16.71 -9.10
N ALA A 59 -11.66 18.03 -9.00
CA ALA A 59 -10.83 18.92 -8.18
C ALA A 59 -10.88 18.51 -6.69
N ALA A 60 -12.07 18.23 -6.16
CA ALA A 60 -12.27 17.81 -4.79
C ALA A 60 -11.56 16.48 -4.47
N MET A 61 -11.65 15.49 -5.37
CA MET A 61 -10.95 14.21 -5.22
C MET A 61 -9.43 14.38 -5.27
N GLY A 62 -8.93 15.25 -6.14
CA GLY A 62 -7.50 15.56 -6.21
C GLY A 62 -6.94 16.08 -4.89
N VAL A 63 -7.66 16.97 -4.20
CA VAL A 63 -7.29 17.48 -2.87
C VAL A 63 -7.42 16.39 -1.80
N ALA A 64 -8.51 15.62 -1.82
CA ALA A 64 -8.74 14.54 -0.88
C ALA A 64 -7.63 13.47 -0.96
N MET A 65 -7.20 13.11 -2.16
CA MET A 65 -6.10 12.15 -2.39
C MET A 65 -4.76 12.68 -1.87
N LYS A 66 -4.45 13.97 -2.05
CA LYS A 66 -3.24 14.58 -1.49
C LYS A 66 -3.25 14.55 0.04
N SER A 67 -4.39 14.83 0.66
CA SER A 67 -4.56 14.73 2.11
C SER A 67 -4.38 13.28 2.60
N ASN A 68 -4.97 12.32 1.90
CA ASN A 68 -4.83 10.89 2.22
C ASN A 68 -3.39 10.38 2.05
N MET A 69 -2.63 10.95 1.11
CA MET A 69 -1.23 10.58 0.87
C MET A 69 -0.36 10.73 2.11
N LEU A 70 -0.61 11.72 2.97
CA LEU A 70 0.12 11.89 4.23
C LEU A 70 -0.07 10.68 5.15
N VAL A 71 -1.29 10.19 5.29
CA VAL A 71 -1.61 9.02 6.11
C VAL A 71 -0.96 7.77 5.56
N VAL A 72 -1.08 7.57 4.25
CA VAL A 72 -0.51 6.42 3.53
C VAL A 72 1.02 6.38 3.64
N LEU A 73 1.71 7.51 3.46
CA LEU A 73 3.17 7.58 3.56
C LEU A 73 3.69 7.22 4.95
N LEU A 74 3.03 7.67 6.01
CA LEU A 74 3.41 7.33 7.38
C LEU A 74 3.24 5.83 7.65
N GLN A 75 2.14 5.23 7.17
CA GLN A 75 1.90 3.79 7.31
C GLN A 75 2.89 2.95 6.50
N ILE A 76 3.18 3.34 5.26
CA ILE A 76 4.20 2.70 4.43
C ILE A 76 5.58 2.81 5.12
N GLY A 77 5.93 4.00 5.63
CA GLY A 77 7.19 4.22 6.34
C GLY A 77 7.39 3.28 7.52
N LEU A 78 6.34 3.07 8.34
CA LEU A 78 6.36 2.09 9.43
C LEU A 78 6.60 0.67 8.91
N CYS A 79 5.88 0.26 7.87
CA CYS A 79 5.95 -1.11 7.32
C CYS A 79 7.28 -1.39 6.60
N VAL A 80 7.83 -0.42 5.87
CA VAL A 80 9.15 -0.52 5.24
C VAL A 80 10.25 -0.59 6.30
N GLY A 81 10.12 0.18 7.38
CA GLY A 81 11.10 0.19 8.47
C GLY A 81 11.32 -1.17 9.15
N ILE A 82 10.29 -2.02 9.20
CA ILE A 82 10.40 -3.36 9.78
C ILE A 82 10.87 -4.43 8.79
N GLN A 83 10.90 -4.14 7.50
CA GLN A 83 11.21 -5.10 6.45
C GLN A 83 12.56 -5.82 6.66
N PRO A 84 13.67 -5.13 7.04
CA PRO A 84 14.94 -5.79 7.34
C PRO A 84 14.84 -6.74 8.54
N LEU A 85 14.05 -6.38 9.56
CA LEU A 85 13.85 -7.21 10.75
C LEU A 85 13.07 -8.49 10.42
N ILE A 86 12.08 -8.40 9.56
CA ILE A 86 11.34 -9.55 9.03
C ILE A 86 12.30 -10.45 8.23
N GLY A 87 13.07 -9.89 7.31
CA GLY A 87 14.04 -10.65 6.50
C GLY A 87 15.08 -11.38 7.34
N TYR A 88 15.63 -10.70 8.35
CA TYR A 88 16.59 -11.31 9.28
C TYR A 88 15.99 -12.50 10.04
N ASN A 89 14.81 -12.33 10.66
CA ASN A 89 14.18 -13.40 11.41
C ASN A 89 13.68 -14.55 10.50
N TYR A 90 13.28 -14.26 9.28
CA TYR A 90 12.94 -15.26 8.28
C TYR A 90 14.16 -16.09 7.87
N GLY A 91 15.29 -15.44 7.57
CA GLY A 91 16.55 -16.10 7.24
C GLY A 91 17.11 -16.94 8.42
N ALA A 92 16.96 -16.44 9.64
CA ALA A 92 17.35 -17.14 10.88
C ALA A 92 16.37 -18.26 11.28
N ARG A 93 15.29 -18.52 10.50
CA ARG A 93 14.22 -19.48 10.80
C ARG A 93 13.55 -19.24 12.16
N ASN A 94 13.60 -18.02 12.69
CA ASN A 94 12.99 -17.67 13.98
C ASN A 94 11.56 -17.17 13.77
N LYS A 95 10.64 -18.09 13.48
CA LYS A 95 9.23 -17.79 13.24
C LYS A 95 8.56 -17.12 14.44
N LYS A 96 8.88 -17.56 15.67
CA LYS A 96 8.29 -16.99 16.90
C LYS A 96 8.55 -15.48 16.98
N ARG A 97 9.79 -15.06 16.72
CA ARG A 97 10.17 -13.64 16.74
C ARG A 97 9.59 -12.87 15.54
N LEU A 98 9.59 -13.48 14.36
CA LEU A 98 8.96 -12.91 13.17
C LEU A 98 7.47 -12.61 13.41
N MET A 99 6.74 -13.58 13.96
CA MET A 99 5.32 -13.42 14.28
C MET A 99 5.08 -12.37 15.38
N SER A 100 5.96 -12.27 16.37
CA SER A 100 5.90 -11.24 17.41
C SER A 100 6.06 -9.84 16.78
N VAL A 101 7.04 -9.65 15.89
CA VAL A 101 7.27 -8.38 15.17
C VAL A 101 6.07 -8.06 14.29
N PHE A 102 5.54 -9.02 13.54
CA PHE A 102 4.38 -8.84 12.68
C PHE A 102 3.15 -8.38 13.47
N LYS A 103 2.80 -9.09 14.57
CA LYS A 103 1.65 -8.75 15.42
C LYS A 103 1.81 -7.38 16.09
N PHE A 104 2.99 -7.10 16.64
CA PHE A 104 3.27 -5.83 17.30
C PHE A 104 3.16 -4.67 16.29
N THR A 105 3.75 -4.80 15.11
CA THR A 105 3.66 -3.76 14.07
C THR A 105 2.24 -3.59 13.57
N GLY A 106 1.48 -4.68 13.41
CA GLY A 106 0.06 -4.63 13.08
C GLY A 106 -0.75 -3.81 14.08
N PHE A 107 -0.53 -4.05 15.37
CA PHE A 107 -1.17 -3.29 16.45
C PHE A 107 -0.79 -1.80 16.41
N VAL A 108 0.50 -1.49 16.30
CA VAL A 108 0.99 -0.11 16.18
C VAL A 108 0.43 0.58 14.94
N SER A 109 0.37 -0.13 13.81
CA SER A 109 -0.15 0.38 12.55
C SER A 109 -1.64 0.76 12.63
N VAL A 110 -2.46 -0.07 13.29
CA VAL A 110 -3.89 0.23 13.50
C VAL A 110 -4.07 1.44 14.43
N ILE A 111 -3.32 1.52 15.52
CA ILE A 111 -3.36 2.68 16.41
C ILE A 111 -2.96 3.95 15.67
N MET A 112 -1.82 3.92 14.98
CA MET A 112 -1.33 5.05 14.21
C MET A 112 -2.32 5.47 13.12
N GLY A 113 -2.86 4.49 12.37
CA GLY A 113 -3.88 4.73 11.36
C GLY A 113 -5.14 5.36 11.94
N THR A 114 -5.61 4.89 13.10
CA THR A 114 -6.78 5.45 13.79
C THR A 114 -6.53 6.88 14.25
N ILE A 115 -5.38 7.17 14.85
CA ILE A 115 -5.02 8.53 15.30
C ILE A 115 -4.97 9.49 14.09
N LEU A 116 -4.30 9.07 13.00
CA LEU A 116 -4.21 9.87 11.78
C LEU A 116 -5.58 10.09 11.13
N THR A 117 -6.42 9.06 11.10
CA THR A 117 -7.80 9.16 10.60
C THR A 117 -8.61 10.17 11.41
N LEU A 118 -8.58 10.09 12.73
CA LEU A 118 -9.28 11.05 13.60
C LEU A 118 -8.77 12.47 13.37
N PHE A 119 -7.46 12.66 13.29
CA PHE A 119 -6.86 13.94 12.98
C PHE A 119 -7.35 14.48 11.63
N MET A 120 -7.34 13.67 10.57
CA MET A 120 -7.79 14.07 9.22
C MET A 120 -9.29 14.38 9.19
N ILE A 121 -10.12 13.62 9.92
CA ILE A 121 -11.57 13.88 10.00
C ILE A 121 -11.84 15.21 10.72
N VAL A 122 -11.11 15.52 11.79
CA VAL A 122 -11.24 16.81 12.49
C VAL A 122 -10.75 17.94 11.61
N ALA A 123 -9.60 17.78 10.96
CA ALA A 123 -8.96 18.82 10.14
C ALA A 123 -9.53 18.90 8.71
N ARG A 124 -10.49 18.05 8.31
CA ARG A 124 -10.94 17.89 6.91
C ARG A 124 -11.27 19.19 6.18
N LYS A 125 -12.01 20.10 6.84
CA LYS A 125 -12.39 21.37 6.24
C LYS A 125 -11.18 22.28 6.02
N THR A 126 -10.36 22.42 7.03
CA THR A 126 -9.12 23.25 6.99
C THR A 126 -8.17 22.72 5.94
N MET A 127 -7.98 21.38 5.89
CA MET A 127 -7.11 20.73 4.89
C MET A 127 -7.54 21.05 3.47
N ILE A 128 -8.83 21.00 3.16
CA ILE A 128 -9.32 21.29 1.82
C ILE A 128 -9.19 22.77 1.51
N GLN A 129 -9.55 23.65 2.45
CA GLN A 129 -9.46 25.08 2.28
C GLN A 129 -8.03 25.61 2.11
N MET A 130 -7.02 24.87 2.57
CA MET A 130 -5.61 25.21 2.28
C MET A 130 -5.25 25.07 0.79
N PHE A 131 -6.00 24.27 0.04
CA PHE A 131 -5.75 24.06 -1.39
C PHE A 131 -6.72 24.83 -2.28
N ILE A 132 -8.00 24.89 -1.90
CA ILE A 132 -9.08 25.49 -2.71
C ILE A 132 -10.09 26.15 -1.78
N ASN A 133 -10.49 27.40 -2.08
CA ASN A 133 -11.48 28.16 -1.32
C ASN A 133 -12.87 28.18 -1.98
N ASP A 134 -13.13 27.34 -2.98
CA ASP A 134 -14.43 27.20 -3.59
C ASP A 134 -15.38 26.41 -2.68
N ALA A 135 -16.58 26.95 -2.41
CA ALA A 135 -17.52 26.35 -1.45
C ALA A 135 -18.06 25.00 -1.91
N GLU A 136 -18.26 24.81 -3.21
CA GLU A 136 -18.76 23.56 -3.78
C GLU A 136 -17.69 22.48 -3.73
N VAL A 137 -16.47 22.81 -4.10
CA VAL A 137 -15.30 21.91 -4.00
C VAL A 137 -15.05 21.48 -2.55
N VAL A 138 -15.19 22.41 -1.59
CA VAL A 138 -15.04 22.12 -0.16
C VAL A 138 -16.09 21.12 0.31
N GLN A 139 -17.33 21.24 -0.14
CA GLN A 139 -18.42 20.31 0.26
C GLN A 139 -18.13 18.88 -0.23
N TYR A 140 -17.86 18.70 -1.52
CA TYR A 140 -17.47 17.39 -2.07
C TYR A 140 -16.19 16.86 -1.43
N GLY A 141 -15.19 17.72 -1.24
CA GLY A 141 -13.91 17.33 -0.67
C GLY A 141 -14.04 16.81 0.76
N ILE A 142 -14.91 17.39 1.59
CA ILE A 142 -15.20 16.90 2.95
C ILE A 142 -15.70 15.45 2.91
N GLN A 143 -16.65 15.15 2.02
CA GLN A 143 -17.21 13.81 1.86
C GLN A 143 -16.11 12.84 1.38
N MET A 144 -15.32 13.24 0.39
CA MET A 144 -14.25 12.42 -0.20
C MET A 144 -13.12 12.14 0.79
N VAL A 145 -12.70 13.14 1.59
CA VAL A 145 -11.72 12.91 2.65
C VAL A 145 -12.25 11.90 3.66
N VAL A 146 -13.49 12.05 4.13
CA VAL A 146 -14.08 11.11 5.09
C VAL A 146 -14.14 9.70 4.48
N ALA A 147 -14.58 9.56 3.24
CA ALA A 147 -14.65 8.27 2.56
C ALA A 147 -13.28 7.59 2.49
N LEU A 148 -12.24 8.30 2.03
CA LEU A 148 -10.88 7.75 1.94
C LEU A 148 -10.29 7.38 3.31
N GLN A 149 -10.69 8.09 4.37
CA GLN A 149 -10.22 7.79 5.72
C GLN A 149 -10.91 6.58 6.36
N LEU A 150 -12.02 6.06 5.81
CA LEU A 150 -12.69 4.88 6.37
C LEU A 150 -11.80 3.63 6.36
N SER A 151 -11.02 3.42 5.32
CA SER A 151 -10.09 2.28 5.22
C SER A 151 -8.75 2.51 5.92
N ALA A 152 -8.37 3.76 6.15
CA ALA A 152 -7.05 4.15 6.64
C ALA A 152 -6.62 3.46 7.95
N PRO A 153 -7.46 3.24 8.98
CA PRO A 153 -7.06 2.53 10.20
C PRO A 153 -6.52 1.12 9.93
N PHE A 154 -7.10 0.44 8.95
CA PHE A 154 -6.75 -0.95 8.63
C PHE A 154 -5.82 -1.10 7.44
N LEU A 155 -5.64 -0.04 6.66
CA LEU A 155 -4.79 -0.04 5.46
C LEU A 155 -3.33 -0.40 5.78
N GLY A 156 -2.87 -0.05 6.98
CA GLY A 156 -1.56 -0.44 7.47
C GLY A 156 -1.37 -1.95 7.60
N ILE A 157 -2.43 -2.73 7.85
CA ILE A 157 -2.37 -4.20 7.85
C ILE A 157 -2.04 -4.71 6.43
N LEU A 158 -2.63 -4.12 5.41
CA LEU A 158 -2.34 -4.46 4.01
C LEU A 158 -0.86 -4.19 3.67
N PHE A 159 -0.36 -2.98 4.00
CA PHE A 159 1.04 -2.64 3.78
C PHE A 159 1.98 -3.51 4.59
N LEU A 160 1.63 -3.85 5.82
CA LEU A 160 2.39 -4.79 6.65
C LEU A 160 2.49 -6.17 5.98
N CYS A 161 1.38 -6.72 5.48
CA CYS A 161 1.37 -7.99 4.75
C CYS A 161 2.29 -7.94 3.53
N ILE A 162 2.14 -6.90 2.68
CA ILE A 162 2.94 -6.73 1.47
C ILE A 162 4.44 -6.65 1.82
N ASN A 163 4.81 -5.77 2.77
CA ASN A 163 6.22 -5.59 3.17
C ASN A 163 6.80 -6.81 3.89
N THR A 164 5.99 -7.55 4.65
CA THR A 164 6.41 -8.81 5.26
C THR A 164 6.73 -9.86 4.20
N ILE A 165 5.88 -10.02 3.19
CA ILE A 165 6.09 -10.96 2.09
C ILE A 165 7.32 -10.57 1.27
N GLN A 166 7.52 -9.27 1.02
CA GLN A 166 8.73 -8.75 0.36
C GLN A 166 9.99 -8.99 1.21
N GLY A 167 9.92 -8.75 2.52
CA GLY A 167 11.01 -9.02 3.45
C GLY A 167 11.41 -10.49 3.52
N MET A 168 10.49 -11.41 3.27
CA MET A 168 10.77 -12.85 3.13
C MET A 168 11.41 -13.20 1.77
N GLY A 169 11.66 -12.25 0.88
CA GLY A 169 12.17 -12.48 -0.47
C GLY A 169 11.15 -13.05 -1.46
N LYS A 170 9.85 -13.06 -1.12
CA LYS A 170 8.78 -13.59 -1.96
C LYS A 170 8.15 -12.48 -2.80
N ALA A 171 8.84 -12.03 -3.84
CA ALA A 171 8.39 -10.91 -4.68
C ALA A 171 7.06 -11.18 -5.41
N LEU A 172 6.85 -12.39 -5.95
CA LEU A 172 5.64 -12.73 -6.71
C LEU A 172 4.35 -12.65 -5.90
N PRO A 173 4.21 -13.25 -4.69
CA PRO A 173 2.99 -13.09 -3.89
C PRO A 173 2.71 -11.63 -3.47
N SER A 174 3.74 -10.82 -3.21
CA SER A 174 3.55 -9.40 -2.91
C SER A 174 3.05 -8.61 -4.11
N LEU A 175 3.56 -8.93 -5.31
CA LEU A 175 3.09 -8.36 -6.57
C LEU A 175 1.63 -8.72 -6.82
N ILE A 176 1.25 -10.00 -6.63
CA ILE A 176 -0.15 -10.45 -6.78
C ILE A 176 -1.07 -9.64 -5.88
N LEU A 177 -0.70 -9.44 -4.60
CA LEU A 177 -1.49 -8.61 -3.67
C LEU A 177 -1.69 -7.17 -4.18
N THR A 178 -0.64 -6.58 -4.72
CA THR A 178 -0.70 -5.21 -5.23
C THR A 178 -1.55 -5.11 -6.51
N ILE A 179 -1.40 -6.07 -7.42
CA ILE A 179 -2.22 -6.17 -8.63
C ILE A 179 -3.69 -6.41 -8.26
N CYS A 180 -3.96 -7.29 -7.29
CA CYS A 180 -5.32 -7.55 -6.81
C CYS A 180 -5.95 -6.26 -6.29
N ARG A 181 -5.25 -5.48 -5.47
CA ARG A 181 -5.78 -4.24 -4.90
C ARG A 181 -6.14 -3.21 -5.97
N GLN A 182 -5.22 -2.82 -6.83
CA GLN A 182 -5.39 -1.71 -7.78
C GLN A 182 -6.01 -2.13 -9.11
N GLY A 183 -5.75 -3.36 -9.56
CA GLY A 183 -6.21 -3.86 -10.84
C GLY A 183 -7.50 -4.67 -10.71
N LEU A 184 -7.43 -5.84 -10.06
CA LEU A 184 -8.51 -6.83 -10.08
C LEU A 184 -9.69 -6.48 -9.17
N ILE A 185 -9.46 -5.73 -8.09
CA ILE A 185 -10.52 -5.37 -7.14
C ILE A 185 -11.02 -3.96 -7.42
N PHE A 186 -10.13 -2.96 -7.46
CA PHE A 186 -10.54 -1.56 -7.57
C PHE A 186 -11.20 -1.25 -8.92
N ILE A 187 -10.60 -1.69 -10.05
CA ILE A 187 -11.11 -1.34 -11.38
C ILE A 187 -12.52 -1.90 -11.63
N PRO A 188 -12.83 -3.18 -11.41
CA PRO A 188 -14.20 -3.67 -11.55
C PRO A 188 -15.16 -3.01 -10.55
N LEU A 189 -14.70 -2.79 -9.31
CA LEU A 189 -15.53 -2.26 -8.26
C LEU A 189 -15.96 -0.82 -8.53
N ILE A 190 -15.10 0.02 -9.09
CA ILE A 190 -15.46 1.39 -9.46
C ILE A 190 -16.55 1.41 -10.54
N PHE A 191 -16.49 0.51 -11.54
CA PHE A 191 -17.55 0.42 -12.56
C PHE A 191 -18.87 -0.07 -11.99
N VAL A 192 -18.85 -1.10 -11.15
CA VAL A 192 -20.06 -1.66 -10.52
C VAL A 192 -20.70 -0.64 -9.59
N LEU A 193 -19.91 -0.05 -8.69
CA LEU A 193 -20.45 0.93 -7.74
C LEU A 193 -20.89 2.22 -8.41
N ASN A 194 -20.19 2.67 -9.45
CA ASN A 194 -20.62 3.83 -10.25
C ASN A 194 -21.97 3.57 -10.93
N ALA A 195 -22.17 2.37 -11.48
CA ALA A 195 -23.46 2.00 -12.10
C ALA A 195 -24.62 1.90 -11.10
N MET A 196 -24.34 1.51 -9.83
CA MET A 196 -25.35 1.32 -8.79
C MET A 196 -25.67 2.60 -8.00
N PHE A 197 -24.66 3.40 -7.70
CA PHE A 197 -24.75 4.52 -6.75
C PHE A 197 -24.25 5.86 -7.33
N GLY A 198 -23.89 5.90 -8.61
CA GLY A 198 -23.40 7.12 -9.26
C GLY A 198 -22.12 7.66 -8.59
N LEU A 199 -22.07 8.98 -8.35
CA LEU A 199 -20.91 9.65 -7.77
C LEU A 199 -20.49 9.07 -6.41
N ASP A 200 -21.45 8.77 -5.54
CA ASP A 200 -21.17 8.15 -4.24
C ASP A 200 -20.48 6.79 -4.43
N GLY A 201 -20.91 6.01 -5.41
CA GLY A 201 -20.26 4.76 -5.76
C GLY A 201 -18.79 4.92 -6.15
N VAL A 202 -18.47 5.96 -6.91
CA VAL A 202 -17.08 6.29 -7.28
C VAL A 202 -16.25 6.68 -6.05
N ILE A 203 -16.82 7.51 -5.16
CA ILE A 203 -16.16 7.98 -3.94
C ILE A 203 -15.83 6.82 -3.00
N TYR A 204 -16.77 5.88 -2.81
CA TYR A 204 -16.60 4.76 -1.89
C TYR A 204 -15.91 3.53 -2.53
N ALA A 205 -15.62 3.55 -3.83
CA ALA A 205 -14.94 2.43 -4.50
C ALA A 205 -13.54 2.14 -3.93
N GLN A 206 -12.77 3.19 -3.60
CA GLN A 206 -11.42 3.02 -3.06
C GLN A 206 -11.43 2.36 -1.66
N PRO A 207 -12.16 2.85 -0.65
CA PRO A 207 -12.21 2.18 0.65
C PRO A 207 -12.81 0.78 0.57
N ALA A 208 -13.79 0.52 -0.28
CA ALA A 208 -14.33 -0.82 -0.47
C ALA A 208 -13.28 -1.78 -1.06
N ALA A 209 -12.52 -1.34 -2.06
CA ALA A 209 -11.42 -2.11 -2.61
C ALA A 209 -10.31 -2.37 -1.58
N ASP A 210 -10.02 -1.39 -0.72
CA ASP A 210 -9.04 -1.53 0.35
C ASP A 210 -9.46 -2.61 1.35
N TYR A 211 -10.72 -2.63 1.82
CA TYR A 211 -11.22 -3.66 2.72
C TYR A 211 -11.15 -5.06 2.12
N LEU A 212 -11.59 -5.23 0.87
CA LEU A 212 -11.48 -6.51 0.18
C LEU A 212 -10.02 -6.95 0.06
N SER A 213 -9.13 -6.03 -0.27
CA SER A 213 -7.70 -6.30 -0.38
C SER A 213 -7.06 -6.66 0.95
N ILE A 214 -7.49 -6.06 2.06
CA ILE A 214 -7.03 -6.41 3.42
C ILE A 214 -7.39 -7.86 3.73
N VAL A 215 -8.62 -8.27 3.43
CA VAL A 215 -9.04 -9.68 3.64
C VAL A 215 -8.17 -10.64 2.83
N VAL A 216 -7.95 -10.36 1.55
CA VAL A 216 -7.08 -11.17 0.69
C VAL A 216 -5.64 -11.20 1.22
N ALA A 217 -5.11 -10.07 1.68
CA ALA A 217 -3.76 -9.98 2.23
C ALA A 217 -3.59 -10.82 3.51
N ILE A 218 -4.57 -10.77 4.40
CA ILE A 218 -4.56 -11.58 5.63
C ILE A 218 -4.59 -13.08 5.29
N LEU A 219 -5.43 -13.49 4.33
CA LEU A 219 -5.51 -14.89 3.90
C LEU A 219 -4.20 -15.39 3.30
N ILE A 220 -3.57 -14.59 2.42
CA ILE A 220 -2.28 -14.95 1.83
C ILE A 220 -1.18 -15.00 2.90
N CYS A 221 -1.11 -14.03 3.81
CA CYS A 221 -0.16 -14.06 4.92
C CYS A 221 -0.37 -15.27 5.82
N ALA A 222 -1.60 -15.59 6.20
CA ALA A 222 -1.93 -16.75 7.01
C ALA A 222 -1.51 -18.06 6.33
N TYR A 223 -1.77 -18.20 5.04
CA TYR A 223 -1.31 -19.35 4.24
C TYR A 223 0.22 -19.47 4.24
N LEU A 224 0.93 -18.37 4.00
CA LEU A 224 2.39 -18.36 3.98
C LEU A 224 3.00 -18.71 5.34
N PHE A 225 2.43 -18.24 6.44
CA PHE A 225 2.89 -18.57 7.79
C PHE A 225 2.63 -20.04 8.13
N ARG A 226 1.48 -20.63 7.72
CA ARG A 226 1.21 -22.07 7.89
C ARG A 226 2.19 -22.93 7.10
N THR A 227 2.53 -22.52 5.89
CA THR A 227 3.49 -23.29 5.05
C THR A 227 4.90 -23.27 5.66
N MET A 228 5.23 -22.28 6.48
CA MET A 228 6.50 -22.25 7.24
C MET A 228 6.51 -23.33 8.32
N ASP A 229 5.40 -23.56 9.05
CA ASP A 229 5.31 -24.60 10.09
C ASP A 229 5.62 -25.98 9.53
N HIS A 230 4.98 -26.36 8.43
CA HIS A 230 5.19 -27.68 7.80
C HIS A 230 6.60 -27.90 7.26
N ARG A 231 7.39 -26.83 7.02
CA ARG A 231 8.79 -26.95 6.61
C ARG A 231 9.73 -27.14 7.79
N GLU A 232 9.41 -26.55 8.94
CA GLU A 232 10.17 -26.75 10.18
C GLU A 232 9.96 -28.18 10.70
N GLU A 233 8.72 -28.69 10.75
CA GLU A 233 8.43 -30.06 11.17
C GLU A 233 9.14 -31.12 10.28
N LYS A 234 9.25 -30.89 8.97
CA LYS A 234 9.97 -31.81 8.05
C LYS A 234 11.50 -31.73 8.13
N ALA A 235 12.04 -30.73 8.77
CA ALA A 235 13.48 -30.56 8.94
C ALA A 235 13.98 -31.09 10.30
N GLU A 236 13.07 -31.31 11.25
CA GLU A 236 13.37 -31.87 12.60
C GLU A 236 13.06 -33.39 12.70
N GLY A 237 12.38 -33.99 11.74
CA GLY A 237 12.09 -35.43 11.65
C GLY A 237 12.91 -36.11 10.53
#